data_2f4a5d0fd5f65d7df8f2492d4ee6c118
#
_entry.id   2f4a5d0fd5f65d7df8f2492d4ee6c118
#
_cell.length_a   1.000
_cell.length_b   1.000
_cell.length_c   1.000
_cell.angle_alpha   90.00
_cell.angle_beta   90.00
_cell.angle_gamma   90.00
#
_symmetry.space_group_name_H-M   'P 1'
#
loop_
_entity.id
_entity.type
_entity.pdbx_description
1 polymer ?
#
loop_
_entity_poly.entity_id
_entity_poly.type
_entity_poly.pdbx_seq_one_letter_code
_entity_poly.pdbx_strand_id
1 'polypeptide(L)'
;MYGAVLRPSTELVDAGKAHMGILFMTHEGYSTMCGHATIAVSRMLVDCTDTAIFPRRNELVFNPDTNSVKVRLHLPCGLVKVTVPATRSDDSFRADPSRHITYLSVPSFAAAINVSVPIPPSLRWPELGTSESVQVDVTTHSLPSSSYGGAFYIIVPAPSLGFPASLTHPPLLTALRAATKNLKAAFNLEPSLRAHLHHPDHADLAFLYSVFVAEGGRGAPAPGTAGAETGICYFADQQIDRSPTGSGVQARVALAVAKGERKLGEAWTYHSVLSNAFGGKGGFVGRPVQEVAVGGKKGVKVEVSGWASYTGASSFVVEEGDEIGGGFSFEALGE
;
A
#
# COMPACT_ATOMS: atom_id res chain seq x y z
N MET A 1 5.00 -8.77 8.47
CA MET A 1 6.04 -8.45 7.47
C MET A 1 5.54 -8.89 6.09
N TYR A 2 5.82 -8.17 5.00
CA TYR A 2 5.44 -8.57 3.66
C TYR A 2 6.53 -9.41 3.00
N GLY A 3 6.10 -10.46 2.30
CA GLY A 3 6.90 -11.21 1.32
C GLY A 3 6.34 -11.01 -0.09
N ALA A 4 7.17 -11.28 -1.09
CA ALA A 4 6.77 -11.29 -2.49
C ALA A 4 7.30 -12.57 -3.15
N VAL A 5 6.40 -13.33 -3.74
CA VAL A 5 6.73 -14.56 -4.49
C VAL A 5 6.70 -14.24 -5.97
N LEU A 6 7.78 -14.56 -6.67
CA LEU A 6 7.85 -14.43 -8.13
C LEU A 6 7.07 -15.55 -8.80
N ARG A 7 6.26 -15.19 -9.78
CA ARG A 7 5.46 -16.11 -10.61
C ARG A 7 5.84 -15.89 -12.08
N PRO A 8 6.78 -16.67 -12.59
CA PRO A 8 7.26 -16.54 -13.99
C PRO A 8 6.20 -16.82 -15.04
N SER A 9 5.14 -17.55 -14.68
CA SER A 9 3.97 -17.85 -15.52
C SER A 9 2.70 -17.42 -14.81
N THR A 10 1.92 -16.62 -15.49
CA THR A 10 0.55 -16.18 -15.16
C THR A 10 -0.12 -15.79 -16.47
N GLU A 11 -1.45 -15.66 -16.48
CA GLU A 11 -2.20 -15.36 -17.71
C GLU A 11 -1.71 -14.09 -18.44
N LEU A 12 -1.31 -13.04 -17.72
CA LEU A 12 -0.79 -11.82 -18.36
C LEU A 12 0.68 -11.95 -18.76
N VAL A 13 1.46 -12.76 -18.05
CA VAL A 13 2.85 -13.06 -18.43
C VAL A 13 2.85 -13.92 -19.68
N ASP A 14 2.05 -15.00 -19.70
CA ASP A 14 1.98 -15.92 -20.82
C ASP A 14 1.41 -15.26 -22.09
N ALA A 15 0.51 -14.27 -21.91
CA ALA A 15 0.01 -13.41 -22.99
C ALA A 15 1.01 -12.30 -23.43
N GLY A 16 2.22 -12.21 -22.86
CA GLY A 16 3.23 -11.19 -23.19
C GLY A 16 2.90 -9.77 -22.68
N LYS A 17 1.84 -9.62 -21.90
CA LYS A 17 1.40 -8.31 -21.37
C LYS A 17 2.19 -7.88 -20.12
N ALA A 18 2.67 -8.84 -19.33
CA ALA A 18 3.52 -8.61 -18.15
C ALA A 18 4.87 -9.32 -18.31
N HIS A 19 5.89 -8.86 -17.59
CA HIS A 19 7.19 -9.48 -17.54
C HIS A 19 7.30 -10.52 -16.42
N MET A 20 6.58 -10.31 -15.31
CA MET A 20 6.61 -11.18 -14.14
C MET A 20 5.29 -11.07 -13.39
N GLY A 21 4.78 -12.17 -12.88
CA GLY A 21 3.72 -12.22 -11.88
C GLY A 21 4.29 -12.12 -10.48
N ILE A 22 3.58 -11.44 -9.57
CA ILE A 22 3.97 -11.30 -8.16
C ILE A 22 2.78 -11.63 -7.29
N LEU A 23 2.99 -12.48 -6.30
CA LEU A 23 2.04 -12.72 -5.22
C LEU A 23 2.61 -12.12 -3.93
N PHE A 24 1.87 -11.21 -3.33
CA PHE A 24 2.23 -10.63 -2.03
C PHE A 24 1.65 -11.47 -0.90
N MET A 25 2.42 -11.65 0.17
CA MET A 25 2.03 -12.44 1.31
C MET A 25 2.42 -11.80 2.63
N THR A 26 1.63 -12.06 3.64
CA THR A 26 1.89 -11.73 5.05
C THR A 26 1.79 -13.02 5.87
N HIS A 27 1.96 -12.92 7.20
CA HIS A 27 1.74 -14.07 8.10
C HIS A 27 0.26 -14.47 8.24
N GLU A 28 -0.70 -13.59 7.86
CA GLU A 28 -2.14 -13.88 7.88
C GLU A 28 -2.71 -14.31 6.52
N GLY A 29 -1.93 -14.19 5.44
CA GLY A 29 -2.40 -14.54 4.12
C GLY A 29 -1.87 -13.64 3.01
N TYR A 30 -2.66 -13.46 1.97
CA TYR A 30 -2.26 -12.79 0.75
C TYR A 30 -2.79 -11.36 0.69
N SER A 31 -2.07 -10.51 -0.05
CA SER A 31 -2.46 -9.12 -0.31
C SER A 31 -2.58 -8.86 -1.81
N THR A 32 -3.58 -8.07 -2.18
CA THR A 32 -3.84 -7.72 -3.58
C THR A 32 -2.83 -6.73 -4.13
N MET A 33 -2.24 -5.89 -3.28
CA MET A 33 -1.25 -4.88 -3.65
C MET A 33 -0.34 -4.55 -2.48
N CYS A 34 0.95 -4.41 -2.76
CA CYS A 34 1.94 -3.91 -1.82
C CYS A 34 2.89 -2.96 -2.53
N GLY A 35 2.75 -1.65 -2.29
CA GLY A 35 3.52 -0.61 -3.01
C GLY A 35 5.02 -0.69 -2.76
N HIS A 36 5.47 -0.87 -1.52
CA HIS A 36 6.90 -0.97 -1.23
C HIS A 36 7.52 -2.27 -1.77
N ALA A 37 6.79 -3.39 -1.75
CA ALA A 37 7.26 -4.62 -2.37
C ALA A 37 7.29 -4.50 -3.91
N THR A 38 6.33 -3.81 -4.53
CA THR A 38 6.35 -3.50 -5.97
C THR A 38 7.60 -2.72 -6.35
N ILE A 39 7.95 -1.69 -5.59
CA ILE A 39 9.18 -0.90 -5.79
C ILE A 39 10.42 -1.79 -5.64
N ALA A 40 10.50 -2.58 -4.56
CA ALA A 40 11.65 -3.43 -4.26
C ALA A 40 11.86 -4.54 -5.30
N VAL A 41 10.80 -5.26 -5.66
CA VAL A 41 10.84 -6.32 -6.68
C VAL A 41 11.21 -5.76 -8.04
N SER A 42 10.65 -4.60 -8.43
CA SER A 42 10.98 -4.01 -9.74
C SER A 42 12.46 -3.62 -9.83
N ARG A 43 13.05 -3.12 -8.75
CA ARG A 43 14.50 -2.90 -8.68
C ARG A 43 15.26 -4.21 -8.86
N MET A 44 14.90 -5.23 -8.10
CA MET A 44 15.54 -6.53 -8.15
C MET A 44 15.46 -7.15 -9.55
N LEU A 45 14.31 -7.08 -10.23
CA LEU A 45 14.16 -7.59 -11.59
C LEU A 45 15.03 -6.85 -12.61
N VAL A 46 15.24 -5.54 -12.46
CA VAL A 46 16.15 -4.77 -13.34
C VAL A 46 17.61 -5.15 -13.09
N ASP A 47 17.98 -5.45 -11.85
CA ASP A 47 19.35 -5.84 -11.48
C ASP A 47 19.63 -7.35 -11.72
N CYS A 48 18.57 -8.19 -11.78
CA CYS A 48 18.67 -9.62 -11.96
C CYS A 48 19.08 -9.97 -13.40
N THR A 49 20.23 -10.63 -13.56
CA THR A 49 20.70 -11.15 -14.85
C THR A 49 20.46 -12.65 -15.02
N ASP A 50 20.03 -13.33 -13.95
CA ASP A 50 19.74 -14.77 -13.98
C ASP A 50 18.37 -15.01 -14.62
N THR A 51 18.39 -15.62 -15.81
CA THR A 51 17.17 -15.96 -16.57
C THR A 51 16.40 -17.13 -15.98
N ALA A 52 16.98 -17.91 -15.07
CA ALA A 52 16.25 -18.93 -14.33
C ALA A 52 15.30 -18.28 -13.30
N ILE A 53 15.70 -17.15 -12.71
CA ILE A 53 14.88 -16.37 -11.80
C ILE A 53 13.93 -15.46 -12.58
N PHE A 54 14.43 -14.81 -13.64
CA PHE A 54 13.65 -13.88 -14.44
C PHE A 54 13.75 -14.22 -15.95
N PRO A 55 12.95 -15.18 -16.46
CA PRO A 55 13.02 -15.64 -17.84
C PRO A 55 12.86 -14.54 -18.90
N ARG A 56 12.09 -13.51 -18.61
CA ARG A 56 11.83 -12.39 -19.54
C ARG A 56 12.77 -11.19 -19.35
N ARG A 57 13.94 -11.39 -18.72
CA ARG A 57 14.93 -10.33 -18.51
C ARG A 57 15.30 -9.60 -19.80
N ASN A 58 15.45 -10.35 -20.88
CA ASN A 58 15.87 -9.83 -22.19
C ASN A 58 14.79 -9.02 -22.92
N GLU A 59 13.54 -9.04 -22.44
CA GLU A 59 12.45 -8.19 -22.95
C GLU A 59 12.50 -6.77 -22.36
N LEU A 60 13.29 -6.55 -21.31
CA LEU A 60 13.43 -5.22 -20.73
C LEU A 60 14.28 -4.32 -21.66
N VAL A 61 13.74 -3.15 -21.96
CA VAL A 61 14.37 -2.17 -22.85
C VAL A 61 14.77 -0.94 -22.05
N PHE A 62 16.05 -0.58 -22.12
CA PHE A 62 16.55 0.68 -21.57
C PHE A 62 16.13 1.85 -22.47
N ASN A 63 15.53 2.87 -21.84
CA ASN A 63 15.20 4.11 -22.53
C ASN A 63 16.28 5.17 -22.22
N PRO A 64 17.08 5.60 -23.23
CA PRO A 64 18.16 6.56 -23.04
C PRO A 64 17.66 7.99 -22.74
N ASP A 65 16.46 8.38 -23.22
CA ASP A 65 15.93 9.73 -23.01
C ASP A 65 15.56 9.98 -21.54
N THR A 66 15.07 8.92 -20.86
CA THR A 66 14.65 9.00 -19.47
C THR A 66 15.61 8.33 -18.50
N ASN A 67 16.64 7.65 -19.01
CA ASN A 67 17.54 6.80 -18.23
C ASN A 67 16.74 5.89 -17.30
N SER A 68 15.89 5.07 -17.88
CA SER A 68 15.00 4.17 -17.13
C SER A 68 14.61 2.92 -17.91
N VAL A 69 14.09 1.96 -17.16
CA VAL A 69 13.52 0.72 -17.67
C VAL A 69 12.07 0.60 -17.22
N LYS A 70 11.17 0.21 -18.11
CA LYS A 70 9.78 -0.08 -17.76
C LYS A 70 9.59 -1.55 -17.46
N VAL A 71 9.17 -1.87 -16.25
CA VAL A 71 8.79 -3.20 -15.81
C VAL A 71 7.26 -3.29 -15.75
N ARG A 72 6.69 -4.35 -16.32
CA ARG A 72 5.26 -4.65 -16.25
C ARG A 72 5.07 -5.85 -15.34
N LEU A 73 4.36 -5.66 -14.23
CA LEU A 73 4.08 -6.69 -13.23
C LEU A 73 2.60 -7.10 -13.30
N HIS A 74 2.35 -8.41 -13.27
CA HIS A 74 1.03 -8.95 -13.02
C HIS A 74 0.87 -9.19 -11.52
N LEU A 75 0.14 -8.29 -10.86
CA LEU A 75 -0.19 -8.37 -9.44
C LEU A 75 -1.62 -8.91 -9.27
N PRO A 76 -2.05 -9.35 -8.09
CA PRO A 76 -3.46 -9.70 -7.87
C PRO A 76 -4.42 -8.53 -8.16
N CYS A 77 -3.99 -7.28 -7.98
CA CYS A 77 -4.75 -6.10 -8.40
C CYS A 77 -4.69 -5.83 -9.92
N GLY A 78 -4.06 -6.66 -10.73
CA GLY A 78 -3.94 -6.52 -12.18
C GLY A 78 -2.57 -6.04 -12.67
N LEU A 79 -2.55 -5.47 -13.89
CA LEU A 79 -1.32 -5.02 -14.53
C LEU A 79 -0.83 -3.69 -13.95
N VAL A 80 0.33 -3.72 -13.33
CA VAL A 80 1.00 -2.53 -12.80
C VAL A 80 2.27 -2.22 -13.61
N LYS A 81 2.36 -0.97 -14.05
CA LYS A 81 3.51 -0.46 -14.80
C LYS A 81 4.44 0.28 -13.86
N VAL A 82 5.70 -0.13 -13.83
CA VAL A 82 6.73 0.43 -12.96
C VAL A 82 7.84 1.02 -13.82
N THR A 83 8.24 2.25 -13.52
CA THR A 83 9.41 2.90 -14.12
C THR A 83 10.55 2.84 -13.13
N VAL A 84 11.59 2.11 -13.48
CA VAL A 84 12.81 1.95 -12.68
C VAL A 84 13.90 2.80 -13.30
N PRO A 85 14.38 3.86 -12.65
CA PRO A 85 15.57 4.58 -13.10
C PRO A 85 16.74 3.61 -13.22
N ALA A 86 17.52 3.75 -14.28
CA ALA A 86 18.63 2.86 -14.54
C ALA A 86 19.81 3.61 -15.14
N THR A 87 20.99 3.07 -14.92
CA THR A 87 22.24 3.47 -15.58
C THR A 87 22.65 2.39 -16.56
N ARG A 88 23.15 2.77 -17.71
CA ARG A 88 23.67 1.85 -18.73
C ARG A 88 25.20 1.83 -18.65
N SER A 89 25.77 0.64 -18.74
CA SER A 89 27.21 0.43 -18.90
C SER A 89 27.40 -0.60 -20.00
N ASP A 90 28.03 -0.18 -21.09
CA ASP A 90 28.21 -0.98 -22.31
C ASP A 90 26.89 -1.62 -22.78
N ASP A 91 26.83 -2.93 -22.85
CA ASP A 91 25.65 -3.70 -23.29
C ASP A 91 24.68 -4.06 -22.15
N SER A 92 24.94 -3.60 -20.93
CA SER A 92 24.11 -3.90 -19.75
C SER A 92 23.52 -2.65 -19.12
N PHE A 93 22.49 -2.83 -18.30
CA PHE A 93 21.94 -1.76 -17.46
C PHE A 93 21.58 -2.30 -16.06
N ARG A 94 21.64 -1.42 -15.09
CA ARG A 94 21.26 -1.68 -13.69
C ARG A 94 20.39 -0.55 -13.15
N ALA A 95 19.61 -0.86 -12.11
CA ALA A 95 18.83 0.15 -11.43
C ALA A 95 19.72 1.23 -10.80
N ASP A 96 19.32 2.49 -10.98
CA ASP A 96 19.97 3.64 -10.34
C ASP A 96 19.43 3.82 -8.92
N PRO A 97 20.23 3.54 -7.86
CA PRO A 97 19.80 3.64 -6.49
C PRO A 97 19.62 5.08 -6.00
N SER A 98 20.08 6.07 -6.77
CA SER A 98 20.00 7.48 -6.39
C SER A 98 18.66 8.14 -6.76
N ARG A 99 17.80 7.46 -7.51
CA ARG A 99 16.53 7.97 -8.02
C ARG A 99 15.36 7.11 -7.55
N HIS A 100 14.17 7.75 -7.41
CA HIS A 100 12.94 7.05 -7.05
C HIS A 100 12.47 6.10 -8.15
N ILE A 101 12.04 4.92 -7.74
CA ILE A 101 11.26 4.01 -8.55
C ILE A 101 9.80 4.43 -8.46
N THR A 102 9.13 4.50 -9.60
CA THR A 102 7.77 5.02 -9.71
C THR A 102 6.84 3.98 -10.32
N TYR A 103 5.68 3.77 -9.71
CA TYR A 103 4.64 2.95 -10.32
C TYR A 103 3.34 3.74 -10.47
N LEU A 104 2.57 3.39 -11.50
CA LEU A 104 1.22 3.90 -11.71
C LEU A 104 0.23 2.94 -11.04
N SER A 105 -0.58 3.49 -10.13
CA SER A 105 -1.59 2.72 -9.42
C SER A 105 -2.72 2.23 -10.33
N VAL A 106 -3.45 1.23 -9.84
CA VAL A 106 -4.83 1.02 -10.26
C VAL A 106 -5.68 2.21 -9.79
N PRO A 107 -6.87 2.46 -10.40
CA PRO A 107 -7.76 3.52 -9.95
C PRO A 107 -8.07 3.45 -8.45
N SER A 108 -8.14 4.60 -7.81
CA SER A 108 -8.46 4.75 -6.39
C SER A 108 -9.57 5.77 -6.22
N PHE A 109 -10.50 5.55 -5.28
CA PHE A 109 -11.63 6.46 -5.06
C PHE A 109 -12.07 6.49 -3.60
N ALA A 110 -12.73 7.56 -3.16
CA ALA A 110 -13.39 7.64 -1.87
C ALA A 110 -14.73 6.87 -1.95
N ALA A 111 -14.86 5.81 -1.17
CA ALA A 111 -16.08 5.01 -1.10
C ALA A 111 -17.17 5.73 -0.31
N ALA A 112 -16.79 6.36 0.82
CA ALA A 112 -17.64 7.22 1.63
C ALA A 112 -16.79 8.26 2.37
N ILE A 113 -17.34 9.43 2.62
CA ILE A 113 -16.67 10.55 3.29
C ILE A 113 -17.49 10.95 4.51
N ASN A 114 -16.80 11.20 5.63
CA ASN A 114 -17.39 11.68 6.88
C ASN A 114 -18.49 10.75 7.41
N VAL A 115 -18.19 9.46 7.51
CA VAL A 115 -19.13 8.45 7.99
C VAL A 115 -18.99 8.27 9.49
N SER A 116 -20.11 8.24 10.23
CA SER A 116 -20.12 8.00 11.68
C SER A 116 -20.10 6.51 11.98
N VAL A 117 -19.09 6.06 12.72
CA VAL A 117 -18.97 4.69 13.22
C VAL A 117 -19.36 4.68 14.69
N PRO A 118 -20.51 4.11 15.09
CA PRO A 118 -20.90 3.97 16.49
C PRO A 118 -19.95 2.99 17.19
N ILE A 119 -19.52 3.36 18.39
CA ILE A 119 -18.60 2.54 19.20
C ILE A 119 -19.35 1.90 20.37
N PRO A 120 -19.64 0.61 20.31
CA PRO A 120 -20.30 -0.11 21.39
C PRO A 120 -19.49 -0.04 22.69
N PRO A 121 -20.13 -0.11 23.88
CA PRO A 121 -19.42 -0.04 25.17
C PRO A 121 -18.27 -1.06 25.28
N SER A 122 -18.41 -2.25 24.74
CA SER A 122 -17.39 -3.32 24.76
C SER A 122 -16.16 -3.05 23.89
N LEU A 123 -16.24 -2.10 22.94
CA LEU A 123 -15.16 -1.73 22.02
C LEU A 123 -14.59 -0.33 22.31
N ARG A 124 -14.95 0.29 23.42
CA ARG A 124 -14.42 1.62 23.79
C ARG A 124 -12.96 1.49 24.24
N TRP A 125 -12.21 2.55 24.00
CA TRP A 125 -10.85 2.71 24.50
C TRP A 125 -10.76 4.00 25.36
N PRO A 126 -9.79 4.09 26.28
CA PRO A 126 -9.76 5.18 27.28
C PRO A 126 -9.73 6.58 26.67
N GLU A 127 -8.95 6.78 25.61
CA GLU A 127 -8.71 8.08 24.98
C GLU A 127 -9.94 8.60 24.23
N LEU A 128 -10.88 7.75 23.87
CA LEU A 128 -12.14 8.16 23.22
C LEU A 128 -13.00 9.04 24.13
N GLY A 129 -12.79 8.97 25.44
CA GLY A 129 -13.52 9.76 26.42
C GLY A 129 -15.02 9.42 26.44
N THR A 130 -15.88 10.45 26.32
CA THR A 130 -17.35 10.29 26.32
C THR A 130 -17.96 10.11 24.91
N SER A 131 -17.17 10.22 23.85
CA SER A 131 -17.70 10.10 22.50
C SER A 131 -18.30 8.72 22.24
N GLU A 132 -19.46 8.67 21.61
CA GLU A 132 -20.18 7.44 21.28
C GLU A 132 -19.93 6.96 19.85
N SER A 133 -19.30 7.80 19.04
CA SER A 133 -18.96 7.47 17.65
C SER A 133 -17.68 8.15 17.19
N VAL A 134 -17.12 7.64 16.09
CA VAL A 134 -15.94 8.22 15.42
C VAL A 134 -16.29 8.53 13.98
N GLN A 135 -15.95 9.75 13.53
CA GLN A 135 -16.09 10.14 12.12
C GLN A 135 -14.88 9.65 11.32
N VAL A 136 -15.15 8.95 10.23
CA VAL A 136 -14.13 8.34 9.39
C VAL A 136 -14.39 8.56 7.90
N ASP A 137 -13.34 8.44 7.10
CA ASP A 137 -13.45 8.34 5.65
C ASP A 137 -13.13 6.91 5.20
N VAL A 138 -13.87 6.40 4.21
CA VAL A 138 -13.65 5.07 3.62
C VAL A 138 -13.16 5.24 2.21
N THR A 139 -12.01 4.69 1.90
CA THR A 139 -11.39 4.78 0.57
C THR A 139 -10.93 3.42 0.08
N THR A 140 -10.76 3.28 -1.22
CA THR A 140 -10.24 2.06 -1.82
C THR A 140 -9.39 2.36 -3.05
N HIS A 141 -8.54 1.41 -3.44
CA HIS A 141 -7.97 1.30 -4.77
C HIS A 141 -8.58 0.08 -5.46
N SER A 142 -9.23 0.28 -6.60
CA SER A 142 -9.94 -0.80 -7.32
C SER A 142 -9.98 -0.53 -8.82
N LEU A 143 -9.97 -1.59 -9.64
CA LEU A 143 -10.20 -1.51 -11.08
C LEU A 143 -11.67 -1.76 -11.44
N PRO A 144 -12.21 -1.07 -12.45
CA PRO A 144 -13.42 -1.50 -13.13
C PRO A 144 -13.08 -2.65 -14.09
N SER A 145 -13.87 -3.71 -14.05
CA SER A 145 -13.89 -4.87 -14.96
C SER A 145 -12.57 -5.61 -15.22
N SER A 146 -12.53 -6.89 -14.83
CA SER A 146 -11.60 -7.95 -15.21
C SER A 146 -10.23 -8.06 -14.50
N SER A 147 -9.96 -7.34 -13.42
CA SER A 147 -8.72 -7.56 -12.64
C SER A 147 -9.01 -7.49 -11.15
N TYR A 148 -8.53 -8.50 -10.43
CA TYR A 148 -8.58 -8.60 -8.97
C TYR A 148 -7.92 -7.38 -8.34
N GLY A 149 -8.57 -6.72 -7.39
CA GLY A 149 -7.82 -5.82 -6.57
C GLY A 149 -8.61 -4.64 -6.02
N GLY A 150 -8.70 -4.61 -4.71
CA GLY A 150 -9.11 -3.47 -3.94
C GLY A 150 -8.83 -3.76 -2.48
N ALA A 151 -8.20 -2.85 -1.79
CA ALA A 151 -8.19 -2.86 -0.34
C ALA A 151 -8.96 -1.64 0.14
N PHE A 152 -9.92 -1.85 1.03
CA PHE A 152 -10.63 -0.75 1.66
C PHE A 152 -9.91 -0.31 2.92
N TYR A 153 -9.79 0.99 3.06
CA TYR A 153 -9.17 1.65 4.21
C TYR A 153 -10.17 2.55 4.90
N ILE A 154 -10.22 2.49 6.22
CA ILE A 154 -10.67 3.62 7.03
C ILE A 154 -9.49 4.58 7.14
N ILE A 155 -9.71 5.86 6.82
CA ILE A 155 -8.76 6.93 7.10
C ILE A 155 -9.36 7.81 8.19
N VAL A 156 -8.60 8.02 9.26
CA VAL A 156 -9.05 8.76 10.44
C VAL A 156 -7.91 9.62 11.01
N PRO A 157 -8.15 10.88 11.37
CA PRO A 157 -7.18 11.69 12.10
C PRO A 157 -7.01 11.19 13.54
N ALA A 158 -5.79 11.26 14.08
CA ALA A 158 -5.53 10.87 15.47
C ALA A 158 -6.44 11.58 16.50
N PRO A 159 -6.74 12.89 16.37
CA PRO A 159 -7.68 13.56 17.27
C PRO A 159 -9.09 12.98 17.28
N SER A 160 -9.57 12.43 16.15
CA SER A 160 -10.90 11.78 16.12
C SER A 160 -10.95 10.48 16.92
N LEU A 161 -9.78 9.91 17.24
CA LEU A 161 -9.64 8.76 18.14
C LEU A 161 -9.36 9.16 19.59
N GLY A 162 -9.36 10.46 19.91
CA GLY A 162 -9.05 11.00 21.25
C GLY A 162 -7.55 11.19 21.51
N PHE A 163 -6.69 11.03 20.52
CA PHE A 163 -5.25 11.23 20.69
C PHE A 163 -4.83 12.64 20.26
N PRO A 164 -3.79 13.23 20.89
CA PRO A 164 -3.25 14.49 20.41
C PRO A 164 -2.70 14.34 18.98
N ALA A 165 -2.70 15.45 18.24
CA ALA A 165 -2.18 15.51 16.87
C ALA A 165 -0.64 15.36 16.87
N SER A 166 -0.14 14.18 17.20
CA SER A 166 1.29 13.85 17.14
C SER A 166 1.50 12.35 17.06
N LEU A 167 1.71 11.85 15.83
CA LEU A 167 1.98 10.44 15.58
C LEU A 167 3.44 10.03 15.91
N THR A 168 4.25 10.92 16.48
CA THR A 168 5.70 10.73 16.64
C THR A 168 6.11 10.12 17.98
N HIS A 169 5.22 10.01 18.95
CA HIS A 169 5.56 9.48 20.28
C HIS A 169 5.39 7.97 20.38
N PRO A 170 6.46 7.19 20.67
CA PRO A 170 6.39 5.72 20.79
C PRO A 170 5.30 5.19 21.73
N PRO A 171 5.01 5.82 22.91
CA PRO A 171 3.93 5.36 23.80
C PRO A 171 2.54 5.39 23.16
N LEU A 172 2.30 6.27 22.18
CA LEU A 172 1.01 6.36 21.50
C LEU A 172 0.76 5.18 20.56
N LEU A 173 1.78 4.51 20.06
CA LEU A 173 1.62 3.41 19.10
C LEU A 173 0.82 2.25 19.65
N THR A 174 1.02 1.89 20.93
CA THR A 174 0.27 0.80 21.59
C THR A 174 -1.19 1.17 21.80
N ALA A 175 -1.46 2.38 22.28
CA ALA A 175 -2.84 2.85 22.50
C ALA A 175 -3.57 3.03 21.16
N LEU A 176 -2.92 3.60 20.15
CA LEU A 176 -3.47 3.69 18.79
C LEU A 176 -3.76 2.32 18.18
N ARG A 177 -2.92 1.30 18.45
CA ARG A 177 -3.17 -0.08 18.01
C ARG A 177 -4.49 -0.60 18.58
N ALA A 178 -4.73 -0.44 19.87
CA ALA A 178 -5.98 -0.84 20.52
C ALA A 178 -7.19 -0.08 19.95
N ALA A 179 -7.07 1.24 19.80
CA ALA A 179 -8.12 2.08 19.25
C ALA A 179 -8.47 1.71 17.80
N THR A 180 -7.48 1.48 16.95
CA THR A 180 -7.69 1.08 15.55
C THR A 180 -8.25 -0.33 15.40
N LYS A 181 -7.84 -1.28 16.26
CA LYS A 181 -8.43 -2.61 16.34
C LYS A 181 -9.92 -2.53 16.67
N ASN A 182 -10.26 -1.78 17.71
CA ASN A 182 -11.63 -1.63 18.16
C ASN A 182 -12.49 -0.85 17.16
N LEU A 183 -11.95 0.18 16.52
CA LEU A 183 -12.64 0.90 15.45
C LEU A 183 -12.95 -0.02 14.26
N LYS A 184 -11.97 -0.85 13.83
CA LYS A 184 -12.18 -1.84 12.77
C LYS A 184 -13.28 -2.84 13.14
N ALA A 185 -13.25 -3.34 14.37
CA ALA A 185 -14.28 -4.25 14.88
C ALA A 185 -15.67 -3.59 14.89
N ALA A 186 -15.78 -2.36 15.44
CA ALA A 186 -17.03 -1.60 15.47
C ALA A 186 -17.59 -1.34 14.07
N PHE A 187 -16.76 -0.94 13.11
CA PHE A 187 -17.16 -0.76 11.72
C PHE A 187 -17.74 -2.06 11.12
N ASN A 188 -17.10 -3.19 11.37
CA ASN A 188 -17.54 -4.48 10.84
C ASN A 188 -18.83 -5.02 11.49
N LEU A 189 -19.21 -4.54 12.67
CA LEU A 189 -20.49 -4.90 13.30
C LEU A 189 -21.69 -4.24 12.60
N GLU A 190 -21.51 -3.12 11.93
CA GLU A 190 -22.58 -2.33 11.31
C GLU A 190 -22.81 -2.70 9.84
N PRO A 191 -23.93 -3.36 9.48
CA PRO A 191 -24.21 -3.75 8.11
C PRO A 191 -24.27 -2.56 7.14
N SER A 192 -24.79 -1.40 7.60
CA SER A 192 -24.88 -0.17 6.80
C SER A 192 -23.51 0.37 6.43
N LEU A 193 -22.51 0.23 7.31
CA LEU A 193 -21.14 0.64 7.06
C LEU A 193 -20.43 -0.34 6.12
N ARG A 194 -20.66 -1.65 6.31
CA ARG A 194 -20.11 -2.68 5.39
C ARG A 194 -20.60 -2.52 3.96
N ALA A 195 -21.80 -1.95 3.75
CA ALA A 195 -22.29 -1.65 2.41
C ALA A 195 -21.38 -0.69 1.62
N HIS A 196 -20.53 0.11 2.28
CA HIS A 196 -19.53 0.95 1.62
C HIS A 196 -18.32 0.15 1.10
N LEU A 197 -18.14 -1.10 1.56
CA LEU A 197 -17.05 -1.98 1.13
C LEU A 197 -17.44 -2.80 -0.11
N HIS A 198 -18.24 -2.24 -1.02
CA HIS A 198 -18.69 -2.95 -2.20
C HIS A 198 -17.58 -3.01 -3.27
N HIS A 199 -17.17 -4.22 -3.64
CA HIS A 199 -16.33 -4.46 -4.81
C HIS A 199 -17.25 -4.90 -5.98
N PRO A 200 -17.19 -4.21 -7.15
CA PRO A 200 -18.14 -4.46 -8.24
C PRO A 200 -18.03 -5.87 -8.82
N ASP A 201 -16.84 -6.45 -8.83
CA ASP A 201 -16.57 -7.70 -9.56
C ASP A 201 -16.27 -8.90 -8.64
N HIS A 202 -15.85 -8.66 -7.39
CA HIS A 202 -15.36 -9.72 -6.49
C HIS A 202 -15.81 -9.49 -5.04
N ALA A 203 -16.76 -10.29 -4.59
CA ALA A 203 -17.28 -10.22 -3.22
C ALA A 203 -16.19 -10.48 -2.16
N ASP A 204 -15.24 -11.37 -2.46
CA ASP A 204 -14.13 -11.73 -1.56
C ASP A 204 -13.17 -10.56 -1.26
N LEU A 205 -13.22 -9.51 -2.08
CA LEU A 205 -12.43 -8.29 -1.89
C LEU A 205 -13.20 -7.17 -1.17
N ALA A 206 -14.48 -7.41 -0.84
CA ALA A 206 -15.36 -6.48 -0.14
C ALA A 206 -15.12 -6.51 1.38
N PHE A 207 -13.89 -6.36 1.83
CA PHE A 207 -13.52 -6.34 3.25
C PHE A 207 -12.68 -5.13 3.62
N LEU A 208 -12.78 -4.74 4.89
CA LEU A 208 -11.95 -3.68 5.45
C LEU A 208 -10.55 -4.21 5.74
N TYR A 209 -9.59 -3.81 4.92
CA TYR A 209 -8.20 -4.24 5.06
C TYR A 209 -7.53 -3.62 6.28
N SER A 210 -7.63 -2.30 6.44
CA SER A 210 -6.85 -1.58 7.45
C SER A 210 -7.53 -0.30 7.92
N VAL A 211 -7.18 0.12 9.13
CA VAL A 211 -7.39 1.47 9.64
C VAL A 211 -6.07 2.24 9.49
N PHE A 212 -6.15 3.39 8.85
CA PHE A 212 -5.05 4.29 8.59
C PHE A 212 -5.23 5.56 9.42
N VAL A 213 -4.33 5.79 10.37
CA VAL A 213 -4.32 7.04 11.13
C VAL A 213 -3.44 8.04 10.40
N ALA A 214 -4.01 9.18 9.97
CA ALA A 214 -3.33 10.18 9.16
C ALA A 214 -3.26 11.54 9.87
N GLU A 215 -2.17 12.27 9.63
CA GLU A 215 -1.94 13.62 10.15
C GLU A 215 -1.38 14.51 9.02
N GLY A 216 -2.21 15.43 8.53
CA GLY A 216 -1.83 16.40 7.52
C GLY A 216 -0.83 17.43 8.04
N GLY A 217 0.01 17.96 7.14
CA GLY A 217 1.01 18.98 7.47
C GLY A 217 2.20 18.48 8.30
N ARG A 218 2.35 17.18 8.46
CA ARG A 218 3.38 16.53 9.26
C ARG A 218 4.45 15.89 8.39
N GLY A 219 5.71 16.09 8.73
CA GLY A 219 6.88 15.62 7.99
C GLY A 219 7.43 16.70 7.04
N ALA A 220 8.66 16.49 6.56
CA ALA A 220 9.31 17.40 5.64
C ALA A 220 8.88 17.12 4.20
N PRO A 221 8.40 18.09 3.42
CA PRO A 221 8.10 17.89 2.02
C PRO A 221 9.40 17.63 1.24
N ALA A 222 9.38 16.64 0.35
CA ALA A 222 10.47 16.42 -0.59
C ALA A 222 10.53 17.53 -1.65
N PRO A 223 11.66 17.77 -2.29
CA PRO A 223 11.77 18.74 -3.37
C PRO A 223 10.73 18.50 -4.46
N GLY A 224 10.02 19.55 -4.88
CA GLY A 224 8.98 19.48 -5.91
C GLY A 224 7.62 18.97 -5.42
N THR A 225 7.41 18.82 -4.12
CA THR A 225 6.10 18.50 -3.54
C THR A 225 5.49 19.70 -2.84
N ALA A 226 4.15 19.82 -2.88
CA ALA A 226 3.40 20.94 -2.33
C ALA A 226 3.29 20.89 -0.79
N GLY A 227 3.50 19.71 -0.19
CA GLY A 227 3.42 19.52 1.24
C GLY A 227 3.72 18.09 1.65
N ALA A 228 3.52 17.79 2.93
CA ALA A 228 3.74 16.49 3.49
C ALA A 228 2.60 16.05 4.42
N GLU A 229 2.47 14.74 4.57
CA GLU A 229 1.52 14.09 5.47
C GLU A 229 2.17 12.85 6.08
N THR A 230 1.92 12.63 7.36
CA THR A 230 2.37 11.41 8.07
C THR A 230 1.19 10.50 8.33
N GLY A 231 1.41 9.20 8.26
CA GLY A 231 0.39 8.25 8.60
C GLY A 231 0.93 6.93 9.13
N ILE A 232 0.06 6.20 9.84
CA ILE A 232 0.32 4.86 10.36
C ILE A 232 -0.76 3.93 9.81
N CYS A 233 -0.34 2.86 9.15
CA CYS A 233 -1.21 1.79 8.69
C CYS A 233 -1.14 0.63 9.68
N TYR A 234 -2.29 0.28 10.26
CA TYR A 234 -2.45 -0.93 11.08
C TYR A 234 -3.12 -1.99 10.23
N PHE A 235 -2.36 -2.97 9.76
CA PHE A 235 -2.81 -4.03 8.86
C PHE A 235 -2.62 -5.41 9.48
N ALA A 236 -3.24 -6.42 8.88
CA ALA A 236 -3.21 -7.79 9.35
C ALA A 236 -3.56 -7.85 10.85
N ASP A 237 -2.87 -8.64 11.65
CA ASP A 237 -3.00 -8.66 13.11
C ASP A 237 -2.33 -7.42 13.75
N GLN A 238 -2.87 -6.25 13.45
CA GLN A 238 -2.43 -4.95 14.02
C GLN A 238 -0.92 -4.68 13.90
N GLN A 239 -0.29 -5.19 12.85
CA GLN A 239 1.07 -4.82 12.52
C GLN A 239 1.12 -3.39 11.98
N ILE A 240 2.19 -2.69 12.29
CA ILE A 240 2.43 -1.34 11.78
C ILE A 240 3.31 -1.46 10.53
N ASP A 241 2.84 -0.89 9.42
CA ASP A 241 3.68 -0.77 8.23
C ASP A 241 4.81 0.22 8.49
N ARG A 242 6.04 -0.22 8.25
CA ARG A 242 7.23 0.63 8.37
C ARG A 242 7.34 1.66 7.26
N SER A 243 6.74 1.37 6.11
CA SER A 243 6.66 2.28 4.98
C SER A 243 5.45 3.22 5.10
N PRO A 244 5.35 4.27 4.26
CA PRO A 244 4.14 5.08 4.15
C PRO A 244 2.91 4.33 3.62
N THR A 245 3.01 3.04 3.33
CA THR A 245 2.00 2.16 2.75
C THR A 245 1.57 2.62 1.35
N GLY A 246 2.14 2.02 0.31
CA GLY A 246 1.91 2.50 -1.05
C GLY A 246 0.44 2.53 -1.48
N SER A 247 -0.34 1.50 -1.16
CA SER A 247 -1.79 1.47 -1.37
C SER A 247 -2.53 2.46 -0.46
N GLY A 248 -2.06 2.68 0.76
CA GLY A 248 -2.53 3.74 1.65
C GLY A 248 -2.24 5.14 1.12
N VAL A 249 -1.11 5.36 0.44
CA VAL A 249 -0.81 6.62 -0.27
C VAL A 249 -1.82 6.84 -1.39
N GLN A 250 -2.11 5.81 -2.19
CA GLN A 250 -3.12 5.89 -3.24
C GLN A 250 -4.50 6.26 -2.67
N ALA A 251 -4.91 5.62 -1.58
CA ALA A 251 -6.17 5.86 -0.89
C ALA A 251 -6.25 7.30 -0.36
N ARG A 252 -5.18 7.80 0.27
CA ARG A 252 -5.12 9.19 0.82
C ARG A 252 -5.14 10.23 -0.29
N VAL A 253 -4.42 10.01 -1.39
CA VAL A 253 -4.47 10.89 -2.57
C VAL A 253 -5.88 10.94 -3.15
N ALA A 254 -6.54 9.79 -3.31
CA ALA A 254 -7.89 9.72 -3.84
C ALA A 254 -8.90 10.44 -2.92
N LEU A 255 -8.76 10.28 -1.60
CA LEU A 255 -9.58 11.00 -0.62
C LEU A 255 -9.39 12.51 -0.73
N ALA A 256 -8.13 12.96 -0.77
CA ALA A 256 -7.81 14.38 -0.84
C ALA A 256 -8.31 15.04 -2.14
N VAL A 257 -8.25 14.31 -3.27
CA VAL A 257 -8.86 14.76 -4.54
C VAL A 257 -10.38 14.81 -4.43
N ALA A 258 -11.01 13.79 -3.82
CA ALA A 258 -12.46 13.77 -3.64
C ALA A 258 -12.97 14.89 -2.74
N LYS A 259 -12.17 15.29 -1.74
CA LYS A 259 -12.44 16.45 -0.86
C LYS A 259 -12.07 17.80 -1.50
N GLY A 260 -11.47 17.84 -2.67
CA GLY A 260 -10.98 19.07 -3.31
C GLY A 260 -9.70 19.64 -2.70
N GLU A 261 -9.03 18.90 -1.85
CA GLU A 261 -7.80 19.29 -1.14
C GLU A 261 -6.53 19.09 -2.00
N ARG A 262 -6.63 18.38 -3.12
CA ARG A 262 -5.53 18.09 -4.05
C ARG A 262 -6.02 18.21 -5.48
N LYS A 263 -5.17 18.77 -6.34
CA LYS A 263 -5.41 18.90 -7.79
C LYS A 263 -4.64 17.84 -8.56
N LEU A 264 -5.09 17.54 -9.78
CA LEU A 264 -4.29 16.70 -10.70
C LEU A 264 -2.90 17.32 -10.91
N GLY A 265 -1.88 16.47 -10.90
CA GLY A 265 -0.48 16.84 -11.03
C GLY A 265 0.17 17.32 -9.73
N GLU A 266 -0.58 17.62 -8.68
CA GLU A 266 -0.05 18.11 -7.41
C GLU A 266 0.57 16.96 -6.61
N ALA A 267 1.90 16.95 -6.49
CA ALA A 267 2.65 15.94 -5.76
C ALA A 267 2.75 16.29 -4.28
N TRP A 268 2.60 15.29 -3.41
CA TRP A 268 2.77 15.39 -1.96
C TRP A 268 3.68 14.29 -1.44
N THR A 269 4.40 14.61 -0.36
CA THR A 269 5.23 13.65 0.36
C THR A 269 4.41 12.96 1.44
N TYR A 270 4.54 11.65 1.49
CA TYR A 270 3.87 10.80 2.47
C TYR A 270 4.91 10.10 3.33
N HIS A 271 4.80 10.30 4.64
CA HIS A 271 5.70 9.73 5.63
C HIS A 271 5.01 8.62 6.44
N SER A 272 5.81 7.68 6.90
CA SER A 272 5.51 6.86 8.08
C SER A 272 6.19 7.47 9.30
N VAL A 273 5.84 6.99 10.49
CA VAL A 273 6.56 7.38 11.72
C VAL A 273 8.04 7.05 11.60
N LEU A 274 8.37 5.91 10.98
CA LEU A 274 9.75 5.49 10.78
C LEU A 274 10.50 6.44 9.83
N SER A 275 9.92 6.80 8.69
CA SER A 275 10.58 7.72 7.76
C SER A 275 10.85 9.08 8.37
N ASN A 276 9.95 9.60 9.22
CA ASN A 276 10.19 10.82 9.98
C ASN A 276 11.35 10.68 10.98
N ALA A 277 11.41 9.54 11.69
CA ALA A 277 12.50 9.28 12.64
C ALA A 277 13.89 9.23 11.96
N PHE A 278 13.92 8.91 10.66
CA PHE A 278 15.13 8.92 9.84
C PHE A 278 15.26 10.18 8.94
N GLY A 279 14.72 11.30 9.37
CA GLY A 279 14.86 12.58 8.68
C GLY A 279 14.18 12.63 7.31
N GLY A 280 13.08 11.92 7.14
CA GLY A 280 12.29 11.84 5.91
C GLY A 280 12.75 10.75 4.93
N LYS A 281 13.85 10.05 5.22
CA LYS A 281 14.31 8.92 4.40
C LYS A 281 13.26 7.82 4.37
N GLY A 282 12.96 7.31 3.18
CA GLY A 282 11.92 6.30 2.98
C GLY A 282 10.50 6.86 2.89
N GLY A 283 10.33 8.16 2.87
CA GLY A 283 9.07 8.80 2.47
C GLY A 283 8.71 8.46 1.02
N PHE A 284 7.41 8.44 0.70
CA PHE A 284 6.91 8.26 -0.67
C PHE A 284 6.41 9.59 -1.22
N VAL A 285 6.42 9.71 -2.55
CA VAL A 285 5.73 10.81 -3.23
C VAL A 285 4.50 10.24 -3.92
N GLY A 286 3.34 10.83 -3.68
CA GLY A 286 2.08 10.50 -4.34
C GLY A 286 1.61 11.66 -5.19
N ARG A 287 1.21 11.41 -6.44
CA ARG A 287 0.72 12.39 -7.38
C ARG A 287 -0.51 11.87 -8.13
N PRO A 288 -1.69 12.51 -8.04
CA PRO A 288 -2.83 12.16 -8.88
C PRO A 288 -2.54 12.59 -10.31
N VAL A 289 -2.59 11.65 -11.26
CA VAL A 289 -2.19 11.92 -12.65
C VAL A 289 -3.32 11.86 -13.65
N GLN A 290 -4.41 11.17 -13.32
CA GLN A 290 -5.54 10.99 -14.22
C GLN A 290 -6.84 10.81 -13.43
N GLU A 291 -7.89 11.57 -13.77
CA GLU A 291 -9.23 11.26 -13.30
C GLU A 291 -9.81 10.08 -14.10
N VAL A 292 -10.55 9.23 -13.41
CA VAL A 292 -11.20 8.05 -13.98
C VAL A 292 -12.57 7.84 -13.34
N ALA A 293 -13.49 7.21 -14.05
CA ALA A 293 -14.75 6.78 -13.46
C ALA A 293 -14.63 5.32 -13.01
N VAL A 294 -15.05 5.03 -11.78
CA VAL A 294 -15.07 3.69 -11.20
C VAL A 294 -16.43 3.42 -10.59
N GLY A 295 -17.22 2.53 -11.18
CA GLY A 295 -18.55 2.21 -10.68
C GLY A 295 -19.46 3.44 -10.51
N GLY A 296 -19.36 4.42 -11.39
CA GLY A 296 -20.11 5.69 -11.31
C GLY A 296 -19.53 6.71 -10.32
N LYS A 297 -18.46 6.38 -9.59
CA LYS A 297 -17.76 7.31 -8.70
C LYS A 297 -16.56 7.95 -9.40
N LYS A 298 -16.22 9.18 -8.99
CA LYS A 298 -14.96 9.81 -9.39
C LYS A 298 -13.80 9.13 -8.68
N GLY A 299 -12.82 8.67 -9.45
CA GLY A 299 -11.58 8.12 -8.96
C GLY A 299 -10.38 8.75 -9.64
N VAL A 300 -9.19 8.39 -9.19
CA VAL A 300 -7.93 8.85 -9.76
C VAL A 300 -6.93 7.70 -9.90
N LYS A 301 -6.09 7.78 -10.92
CA LYS A 301 -4.84 7.02 -10.95
C LYS A 301 -3.77 7.85 -10.27
N VAL A 302 -3.02 7.19 -9.42
CA VAL A 302 -1.98 7.83 -8.60
C VAL A 302 -0.62 7.28 -9.02
N GLU A 303 0.30 8.18 -9.32
CA GLU A 303 1.71 7.83 -9.44
C GLU A 303 2.32 7.85 -8.05
N VAL A 304 2.93 6.73 -7.65
CA VAL A 304 3.59 6.59 -6.36
C VAL A 304 5.06 6.29 -6.59
N SER A 305 5.93 7.05 -5.96
CA SER A 305 7.37 6.85 -6.06
C SER A 305 8.04 6.74 -4.69
N GLY A 306 9.11 5.96 -4.66
CA GLY A 306 9.87 5.70 -3.43
C GLY A 306 11.18 4.96 -3.72
N TRP A 307 11.84 4.57 -2.65
CA TRP A 307 13.15 3.95 -2.66
C TRP A 307 13.09 2.48 -2.31
N ALA A 308 14.05 1.70 -2.79
CA ALA A 308 14.34 0.36 -2.32
C ALA A 308 15.84 0.15 -2.16
N SER A 309 16.25 -0.64 -1.18
CA SER A 309 17.64 -1.01 -0.93
C SER A 309 17.74 -2.49 -0.64
N TYR A 310 18.80 -3.12 -1.10
CA TYR A 310 19.13 -4.48 -0.71
C TYR A 310 19.61 -4.49 0.74
N THR A 311 19.15 -5.49 1.49
CA THR A 311 19.58 -5.71 2.89
C THR A 311 20.33 -7.02 3.06
N GLY A 312 20.22 -7.94 2.10
CA GLY A 312 20.88 -9.23 2.13
C GLY A 312 20.18 -10.26 1.24
N ALA A 313 20.71 -11.48 1.26
CA ALA A 313 20.14 -12.70 0.72
C ALA A 313 20.25 -13.80 1.78
N SER A 314 19.28 -14.71 1.84
CA SER A 314 19.24 -15.82 2.78
C SER A 314 18.84 -17.11 2.07
N SER A 315 19.37 -18.23 2.53
CA SER A 315 18.93 -19.55 2.16
C SER A 315 18.36 -20.24 3.39
N PHE A 316 17.23 -20.92 3.20
CA PHE A 316 16.57 -21.68 4.24
C PHE A 316 16.56 -23.14 3.85
N VAL A 317 16.85 -24.03 4.81
CA VAL A 317 16.73 -25.48 4.65
C VAL A 317 15.41 -25.89 5.27
N VAL A 318 14.62 -26.64 4.52
CA VAL A 318 13.39 -27.31 5.00
C VAL A 318 13.63 -28.81 4.87
N GLU A 319 13.57 -29.53 5.98
CA GLU A 319 13.75 -30.97 5.98
C GLU A 319 12.42 -31.67 5.67
N GLU A 320 12.49 -32.76 4.92
CA GLU A 320 11.32 -33.60 4.68
C GLU A 320 10.85 -34.20 6.00
N GLY A 321 9.57 -34.02 6.32
CA GLY A 321 8.97 -34.48 7.58
C GLY A 321 9.02 -33.46 8.73
N ASP A 322 9.53 -32.25 8.52
CA ASP A 322 9.36 -31.14 9.48
C ASP A 322 7.93 -30.58 9.38
N GLU A 323 7.07 -31.02 10.33
CA GLU A 323 5.66 -30.64 10.37
C GLU A 323 5.43 -29.13 10.57
N ILE A 324 6.39 -28.40 11.14
CA ILE A 324 6.32 -26.97 11.36
C ILE A 324 7.18 -26.16 10.39
N GLY A 325 7.85 -26.82 9.47
CA GLY A 325 8.73 -26.17 8.46
C GLY A 325 8.03 -25.14 7.59
N GLY A 326 6.70 -25.25 7.43
CA GLY A 326 5.86 -24.26 6.77
C GLY A 326 5.54 -23.00 7.59
N GLY A 327 5.96 -22.98 8.84
CA GLY A 327 5.63 -21.92 9.81
C GLY A 327 4.24 -22.07 10.45
N PHE A 328 4.03 -21.36 11.53
CA PHE A 328 2.76 -21.32 12.24
C PHE A 328 2.55 -19.95 12.92
N SER A 329 1.30 -19.65 13.25
CA SER A 329 0.91 -18.53 14.11
C SER A 329 0.25 -19.06 15.38
N PHE A 330 0.67 -18.56 16.54
CA PHE A 330 0.02 -18.93 17.81
C PHE A 330 -1.46 -18.52 17.87
N GLU A 331 -1.84 -17.45 17.16
CA GLU A 331 -3.24 -17.01 17.09
C GLU A 331 -4.10 -17.97 16.28
N ALA A 332 -3.55 -18.56 15.21
CA ALA A 332 -4.26 -19.59 14.44
C ALA A 332 -4.44 -20.91 15.20
N LEU A 333 -3.72 -21.14 16.28
CA LEU A 333 -3.88 -22.32 17.14
C LEU A 333 -5.00 -22.16 18.18
N GLY A 334 -5.53 -20.94 18.33
CA GLY A 334 -6.59 -20.60 19.29
C GLY A 334 -8.02 -20.57 18.70
N GLU A 335 -8.16 -20.78 17.37
CA GLU A 335 -9.44 -20.95 16.68
C GLU A 335 -9.77 -22.44 16.51
#